data_fb16cae9725559de2f60e0459526b5f5
#
_entry.id   fb16cae9725559de2f60e0459526b5f5
#
_cell.length_a   1.000
_cell.length_b   1.000
_cell.length_c   1.000
_cell.angle_alpha   90.00
_cell.angle_beta   90.00
_cell.angle_gamma   90.00
#
_symmetry.space_group_name_H-M   'P 1'
#
loop_
_entity.id
_entity.type
_entity.pdbx_description
1 polymer ?
#
loop_
_entity_poly.entity_id
_entity_poly.type
_entity_poly.pdbx_seq_one_letter_code
_entity_poly.pdbx_strand_id
1 'polypeptide(L)'
;MAHVIYSAISSLDGYIEDMDGKFDWAAPDEEVHRFINDLERTAGTYLYGRRMYETMIVWETDPSLAADSPLTEDFAQIWQAADKIVYSKTLPSASTRKTQIERSFDPEAIRQLKEAVEHDILIGGPALAAHAFQSGLIDECHLFLTPIIVGGGKSALPDNVRLELELLEERRFRSGTVFLRYQARQGRAT
;
A
#
# COMPACT_ATOMS: atom_id res chain seq x y z
N MET A 1 14.02 -13.91 -0.71
CA MET A 1 13.36 -13.35 -1.93
C MET A 1 12.34 -12.37 -1.44
N ALA A 2 12.35 -11.17 -1.97
CA ALA A 2 11.41 -10.10 -1.59
C ALA A 2 9.96 -10.47 -1.91
N HIS A 3 9.02 -10.05 -1.07
CA HIS A 3 7.59 -10.16 -1.36
C HIS A 3 7.06 -8.86 -1.95
N VAL A 4 6.12 -8.98 -2.88
CA VAL A 4 5.29 -7.85 -3.32
C VAL A 4 4.00 -7.89 -2.50
N ILE A 5 3.84 -6.89 -1.66
CA ILE A 5 2.77 -6.80 -0.67
C ILE A 5 1.82 -5.68 -1.08
N TYR A 6 0.55 -6.01 -1.27
CA TYR A 6 -0.51 -5.03 -1.39
C TYR A 6 -1.03 -4.66 0.00
N SER A 7 -0.94 -3.39 0.37
CA SER A 7 -1.46 -2.88 1.64
C SER A 7 -2.53 -1.82 1.42
N ALA A 8 -3.65 -1.93 2.15
CA ALA A 8 -4.73 -0.97 2.07
C ALA A 8 -5.50 -0.86 3.40
N ILE A 9 -5.89 0.36 3.74
CA ILE A 9 -6.93 0.63 4.75
C ILE A 9 -8.23 0.82 3.99
N SER A 10 -9.27 0.08 4.36
CA SER A 10 -10.57 0.15 3.69
C SER A 10 -11.72 0.19 4.69
N SER A 11 -12.89 0.63 4.20
CA SER A 11 -14.16 0.44 4.89
C SER A 11 -14.50 -1.05 5.00
N LEU A 12 -15.44 -1.39 5.88
CA LEU A 12 -15.91 -2.78 6.04
C LEU A 12 -16.53 -3.33 4.74
N ASP A 13 -17.14 -2.47 3.94
CA ASP A 13 -17.72 -2.80 2.63
C ASP A 13 -16.71 -2.66 1.46
N GLY A 14 -15.40 -2.49 1.75
CA GLY A 14 -14.31 -2.72 0.82
C GLY A 14 -13.88 -1.52 -0.03
N TYR A 15 -14.09 -0.29 0.42
CA TYR A 15 -13.68 0.93 -0.30
C TYR A 15 -12.53 1.64 0.41
N ILE A 16 -11.61 2.24 -0.35
CA ILE A 16 -10.50 3.08 0.17
C ILE A 16 -10.86 4.56 0.22
N GLU A 17 -11.88 4.97 -0.51
CA GLU A 17 -12.47 6.31 -0.49
C GLU A 17 -13.96 6.18 -0.84
N ASP A 18 -14.77 7.11 -0.35
CA ASP A 18 -16.20 7.15 -0.62
C ASP A 18 -16.51 7.72 -2.02
N MET A 19 -17.80 7.88 -2.35
CA MET A 19 -18.23 8.40 -3.65
C MET A 19 -17.83 9.86 -3.89
N ASP A 20 -17.56 10.62 -2.82
CA ASP A 20 -17.05 12.00 -2.88
C ASP A 20 -15.51 12.05 -2.93
N GLY A 21 -14.84 10.90 -2.92
CA GLY A 21 -13.39 10.78 -2.88
C GLY A 21 -12.76 11.08 -1.52
N LYS A 22 -13.56 11.07 -0.45
CA LYS A 22 -13.08 11.28 0.92
C LYS A 22 -12.63 9.97 1.55
N PHE A 23 -11.61 10.05 2.41
CA PHE A 23 -11.02 8.91 3.12
C PHE A 23 -10.52 9.28 4.53
N ASP A 24 -10.97 10.41 5.08
CA ASP A 24 -10.64 10.87 6.43
C ASP A 24 -11.03 9.86 7.52
N TRP A 25 -12.08 9.09 7.28
CA TRP A 25 -12.51 7.97 8.13
C TRP A 25 -11.50 6.81 8.17
N ALA A 26 -10.56 6.72 7.24
CA ALA A 26 -9.52 5.70 7.16
C ALA A 26 -8.24 6.08 7.94
N ALA A 27 -8.21 7.28 8.56
CA ALA A 27 -7.05 7.70 9.36
C ALA A 27 -6.82 6.71 10.52
N PRO A 28 -5.64 6.06 10.60
CA PRO A 28 -5.36 5.10 11.65
C PRO A 28 -5.23 5.81 13.01
N ASP A 29 -5.77 5.20 14.06
CA ASP A 29 -5.47 5.60 15.42
C ASP A 29 -4.01 5.26 15.80
N GLU A 30 -3.58 5.68 16.98
CA GLU A 30 -2.20 5.47 17.44
C GLU A 30 -1.79 3.99 17.47
N GLU A 31 -2.70 3.09 17.89
CA GLU A 31 -2.42 1.65 17.98
C GLU A 31 -2.25 1.04 16.58
N VAL A 32 -3.14 1.36 15.67
CA VAL A 32 -3.09 0.91 14.26
C VAL A 32 -1.87 1.50 13.56
N HIS A 33 -1.61 2.80 13.74
CA HIS A 33 -0.47 3.47 13.10
C HIS A 33 0.87 2.86 13.55
N ARG A 34 1.04 2.58 14.84
CA ARG A 34 2.23 1.90 15.36
C ARG A 34 2.45 0.54 14.71
N PHE A 35 1.37 -0.22 14.56
CA PHE A 35 1.43 -1.52 13.91
C PHE A 35 1.77 -1.40 12.41
N ILE A 36 1.24 -0.38 11.72
CA ILE A 36 1.63 -0.08 10.34
C ILE A 36 3.13 0.24 10.26
N ASN A 37 3.66 1.07 11.14
CA ASN A 37 5.09 1.38 11.17
C ASN A 37 5.93 0.11 11.31
N ASP A 38 5.55 -0.79 12.21
CA ASP A 38 6.27 -2.05 12.42
C ASP A 38 6.25 -2.96 11.19
N LEU A 39 5.13 -3.04 10.49
CA LEU A 39 5.03 -3.77 9.23
C LEU A 39 5.87 -3.15 8.11
N GLU A 40 5.81 -1.82 7.99
CA GLU A 40 6.48 -1.12 6.88
C GLU A 40 8.00 -1.00 7.05
N ARG A 41 8.55 -1.29 8.23
CA ARG A 41 10.01 -1.35 8.44
C ARG A 41 10.71 -2.40 7.59
N THR A 42 10.01 -3.45 7.19
CA THR A 42 10.56 -4.50 6.30
C THR A 42 10.58 -4.07 4.84
N ALA A 43 9.81 -3.04 4.50
CA ALA A 43 9.72 -2.52 3.16
C ALA A 43 10.90 -1.58 2.84
N GLY A 44 11.56 -1.84 1.74
CA GLY A 44 12.61 -0.96 1.23
C GLY A 44 12.24 -0.27 -0.08
N THR A 45 11.12 -0.66 -0.69
CA THR A 45 10.64 -0.06 -1.94
C THR A 45 9.11 0.09 -1.92
N TYR A 46 8.66 1.28 -2.32
CA TYR A 46 7.25 1.57 -2.55
C TYR A 46 6.94 1.72 -4.04
N LEU A 47 5.89 1.06 -4.49
CA LEU A 47 5.33 1.23 -5.83
C LEU A 47 4.03 2.02 -5.73
N TYR A 48 3.98 3.19 -6.35
CA TYR A 48 2.84 4.09 -6.30
C TYR A 48 2.32 4.47 -7.68
N GLY A 49 1.00 4.58 -7.83
CA GLY A 49 0.42 5.41 -8.86
C GLY A 49 0.56 6.89 -8.48
N ARG A 50 0.41 7.80 -9.46
CA ARG A 50 0.54 9.25 -9.23
C ARG A 50 -0.26 9.74 -8.02
N ARG A 51 -1.55 9.42 -7.93
CA ARG A 51 -2.44 9.94 -6.87
C ARG A 51 -1.99 9.48 -5.48
N MET A 52 -1.59 8.21 -5.34
CA MET A 52 -1.06 7.71 -4.08
C MET A 52 0.25 8.40 -3.71
N TYR A 53 1.15 8.59 -4.68
CA TYR A 53 2.37 9.35 -4.45
C TYR A 53 2.10 10.78 -3.98
N GLU A 54 1.19 11.50 -4.64
CA GLU A 54 0.78 12.86 -4.26
C GLU A 54 0.17 12.93 -2.85
N THR A 55 -0.48 11.86 -2.39
CA THR A 55 -0.96 11.73 -1.00
C THR A 55 0.19 11.52 -0.02
N MET A 56 1.19 10.73 -0.39
CA MET A 56 2.27 10.33 0.51
C MET A 56 3.45 11.32 0.60
N ILE A 57 3.60 12.22 -0.36
CA ILE A 57 4.74 13.17 -0.37
C ILE A 57 4.80 14.05 0.89
N VAL A 58 3.71 14.23 1.60
CA VAL A 58 3.62 15.00 2.84
C VAL A 58 4.60 14.51 3.90
N TRP A 59 4.94 13.23 3.91
CA TRP A 59 5.90 12.63 4.83
C TRP A 59 7.35 13.11 4.64
N GLU A 60 7.65 13.78 3.54
CA GLU A 60 8.94 14.43 3.30
C GLU A 60 8.80 15.95 3.09
N THR A 61 7.65 16.43 2.61
CA THR A 61 7.45 17.83 2.23
C THR A 61 6.76 18.67 3.29
N ASP A 62 6.14 18.05 4.29
CA ASP A 62 5.52 18.72 5.43
C ASP A 62 6.21 18.32 6.76
N PRO A 63 7.24 19.08 7.19
CA PRO A 63 7.93 18.80 8.44
C PRO A 63 7.02 18.91 9.68
N SER A 64 5.94 19.68 9.63
CA SER A 64 5.02 19.84 10.76
C SER A 64 4.21 18.56 11.01
N LEU A 65 3.77 17.90 9.94
CA LEU A 65 3.08 16.61 10.02
C LEU A 65 4.02 15.52 10.54
N ALA A 66 5.25 15.47 10.02
CA ALA A 66 6.24 14.50 10.46
C ALA A 66 6.61 14.66 11.95
N ALA A 67 6.67 15.90 12.45
CA ALA A 67 7.04 16.23 13.83
C ALA A 67 5.86 16.28 14.82
N ASP A 68 4.64 15.97 14.38
CA ASP A 68 3.42 16.04 15.20
C ASP A 68 3.47 15.09 16.41
N SER A 69 4.06 13.92 16.23
CA SER A 69 4.28 12.93 17.28
C SER A 69 5.50 12.06 17.00
N PRO A 70 6.06 11.35 18.01
CA PRO A 70 7.12 10.37 17.78
C PRO A 70 6.70 9.26 16.79
N LEU A 71 5.43 8.98 16.68
CA LEU A 71 4.88 7.95 15.80
C LEU A 71 4.87 8.41 14.34
N THR A 72 4.46 9.65 14.08
CA THR A 72 4.49 10.25 12.75
C THR A 72 5.92 10.54 12.28
N GLU A 73 6.80 10.93 13.20
CA GLU A 73 8.23 11.09 12.93
C GLU A 73 8.87 9.76 12.49
N ASP A 74 8.57 8.69 13.21
CA ASP A 74 9.04 7.35 12.91
C ASP A 74 8.57 6.88 11.53
N PHE A 75 7.28 7.06 11.20
CA PHE A 75 6.75 6.74 9.87
C PHE A 75 7.43 7.57 8.76
N ALA A 76 7.60 8.86 9.00
CA ALA A 76 8.29 9.74 8.05
C ALA A 76 9.72 9.25 7.76
N GLN A 77 10.46 8.80 8.79
CA GLN A 77 11.81 8.24 8.63
C GLN A 77 11.78 6.95 7.81
N ILE A 78 10.83 6.03 8.09
CA ILE A 78 10.66 4.78 7.32
C ILE A 78 10.40 5.11 5.86
N TRP A 79 9.43 5.98 5.59
CA TRP A 79 9.02 6.33 4.23
C TRP A 79 10.15 7.03 3.44
N GLN A 80 10.87 7.97 4.07
CA GLN A 80 11.99 8.68 3.45
C GLN A 80 13.18 7.79 3.18
N ALA A 81 13.41 6.76 4.01
CA ALA A 81 14.51 5.81 3.85
C ALA A 81 14.33 4.88 2.65
N ALA A 82 13.09 4.54 2.30
CA ALA A 82 12.77 3.61 1.23
C ALA A 82 12.92 4.25 -0.17
N ASP A 83 13.14 3.42 -1.18
CA ASP A 83 13.06 3.81 -2.58
C ASP A 83 11.59 3.88 -3.04
N LYS A 84 11.27 4.79 -3.94
CA LYS A 84 9.93 4.96 -4.50
C LYS A 84 9.96 4.86 -6.02
N ILE A 85 9.07 4.04 -6.59
CA ILE A 85 8.85 3.95 -8.04
C ILE A 85 7.42 4.41 -8.30
N VAL A 86 7.30 5.52 -9.03
CA VAL A 86 6.02 6.17 -9.31
C VAL A 86 5.62 5.96 -10.76
N TYR A 87 4.52 5.26 -10.96
CA TYR A 87 3.99 5.00 -12.30
C TYR A 87 3.06 6.14 -12.73
N SER A 88 3.54 6.97 -13.64
CA SER A 88 2.76 8.11 -14.15
C SER A 88 3.18 8.54 -15.53
N LYS A 89 2.21 8.64 -16.44
CA LYS A 89 2.43 9.18 -17.79
C LYS A 89 2.59 10.70 -17.81
N THR A 90 2.08 11.39 -16.79
CA THR A 90 1.91 12.86 -16.80
C THR A 90 2.67 13.59 -15.69
N LEU A 91 3.17 12.91 -14.67
CA LEU A 91 3.99 13.55 -13.63
C LEU A 91 5.34 13.96 -14.23
N PRO A 92 5.70 15.26 -14.27
CA PRO A 92 6.90 15.70 -14.98
C PRO A 92 8.18 15.37 -14.22
N SER A 93 8.18 15.47 -12.89
CA SER A 93 9.32 15.20 -12.02
C SER A 93 8.86 14.76 -10.64
N ALA A 94 9.71 14.01 -9.95
CA ALA A 94 9.51 13.68 -8.55
C ALA A 94 9.83 14.88 -7.66
N SER A 95 9.08 15.05 -6.57
CA SER A 95 9.27 16.11 -5.56
C SER A 95 9.97 15.61 -4.29
N THR A 96 10.23 14.31 -4.20
CA THR A 96 10.85 13.66 -3.04
C THR A 96 12.11 12.90 -3.45
N ARG A 97 13.00 12.71 -2.47
CA ARG A 97 14.26 11.95 -2.66
C ARG A 97 13.97 10.47 -2.92
N LYS A 98 14.95 9.76 -3.48
CA LYS A 98 14.88 8.32 -3.74
C LYS A 98 13.62 7.93 -4.53
N THR A 99 13.22 8.78 -5.48
CA THR A 99 11.99 8.59 -6.25
C THR A 99 12.30 8.57 -7.73
N GLN A 100 11.91 7.47 -8.37
CA GLN A 100 12.00 7.26 -9.82
C GLN A 100 10.60 7.29 -10.43
N ILE A 101 10.46 7.84 -11.63
CA ILE A 101 9.20 7.87 -12.37
C ILE A 101 9.29 6.89 -13.53
N GLU A 102 8.35 5.95 -13.55
CA GLU A 102 8.14 5.03 -14.66
C GLU A 102 6.88 5.41 -15.45
N ARG A 103 6.95 5.31 -16.79
CA ARG A 103 5.86 5.73 -17.68
C ARG A 103 4.83 4.65 -17.94
N SER A 104 5.19 3.39 -17.69
CA SER A 104 4.32 2.23 -17.84
C SER A 104 4.65 1.19 -16.79
N PHE A 105 3.63 0.44 -16.35
CA PHE A 105 3.82 -0.72 -15.49
C PHE A 105 4.30 -1.89 -16.34
N ASP A 106 5.48 -2.41 -16.03
CA ASP A 106 6.05 -3.60 -16.66
C ASP A 106 6.14 -4.73 -15.61
N PRO A 107 5.34 -5.80 -15.73
CA PRO A 107 5.39 -6.93 -14.82
C PRO A 107 6.76 -7.61 -14.75
N GLU A 108 7.51 -7.62 -15.85
CA GLU A 108 8.83 -8.25 -15.89
C GLU A 108 9.86 -7.44 -15.09
N ALA A 109 9.80 -6.12 -15.19
CA ALA A 109 10.64 -5.24 -14.38
C ALA A 109 10.40 -5.44 -12.87
N ILE A 110 9.14 -5.72 -12.46
CA ILE A 110 8.84 -6.03 -11.05
C ILE A 110 9.39 -7.40 -10.63
N ARG A 111 9.36 -8.42 -11.51
CA ARG A 111 9.98 -9.72 -11.21
C ARG A 111 11.49 -9.57 -11.00
N GLN A 112 12.16 -8.82 -11.90
CA GLN A 112 13.59 -8.54 -11.79
C GLN A 112 13.92 -7.74 -10.52
N LEU A 113 13.12 -6.73 -10.20
CA LEU A 113 13.27 -5.97 -8.95
C LEU A 113 13.16 -6.89 -7.73
N LYS A 114 12.17 -7.78 -7.71
CA LYS A 114 11.93 -8.74 -6.64
C LYS A 114 13.11 -9.70 -6.43
N GLU A 115 13.82 -10.06 -7.49
CA GLU A 115 15.03 -10.88 -7.44
C GLU A 115 16.26 -10.09 -6.98
N ALA A 116 16.30 -8.78 -7.28
CA ALA A 116 17.45 -7.93 -7.04
C ALA A 116 17.53 -7.36 -5.62
N VAL A 117 16.39 -7.27 -4.92
CA VAL A 117 16.30 -6.68 -3.57
C VAL A 117 16.10 -7.73 -2.48
N GLU A 118 16.59 -7.44 -1.27
CA GLU A 118 16.43 -8.32 -0.11
C GLU A 118 15.25 -7.94 0.79
N HIS A 119 14.71 -6.73 0.60
CA HIS A 119 13.59 -6.19 1.37
C HIS A 119 12.27 -6.27 0.59
N ASP A 120 11.17 -6.20 1.31
CA ASP A 120 9.84 -6.28 0.71
C ASP A 120 9.50 -5.03 -0.11
N ILE A 121 8.63 -5.24 -1.08
CA ILE A 121 8.13 -4.22 -2.00
C ILE A 121 6.66 -3.98 -1.67
N LEU A 122 6.32 -2.78 -1.22
CA LEU A 122 4.95 -2.39 -0.95
C LEU A 122 4.32 -1.72 -2.18
N ILE A 123 3.15 -2.17 -2.56
CA ILE A 123 2.36 -1.52 -3.61
C ILE A 123 1.14 -0.84 -3.00
N GLY A 124 1.05 0.47 -3.19
CA GLY A 124 -0.05 1.31 -2.71
C GLY A 124 -0.92 1.85 -3.83
N GLY A 125 -2.22 1.90 -3.55
CA GLY A 125 -3.24 2.37 -4.49
C GLY A 125 -3.79 1.26 -5.39
N PRO A 126 -5.14 1.06 -5.38
CA PRO A 126 -5.77 -0.09 -6.03
C PRO A 126 -5.64 -0.08 -7.55
N ALA A 127 -5.57 1.09 -8.18
CA ALA A 127 -5.46 1.18 -9.64
C ALA A 127 -4.11 0.61 -10.14
N LEU A 128 -3.00 0.88 -9.45
CA LEU A 128 -1.70 0.29 -9.77
C LEU A 128 -1.68 -1.18 -9.37
N ALA A 129 -2.18 -1.50 -8.18
CA ALA A 129 -2.23 -2.86 -7.66
C ALA A 129 -3.03 -3.80 -8.57
N ALA A 130 -4.08 -3.32 -9.25
CA ALA A 130 -4.84 -4.11 -10.21
C ALA A 130 -3.95 -4.74 -11.30
N HIS A 131 -2.97 -3.99 -11.81
CA HIS A 131 -2.00 -4.52 -12.78
C HIS A 131 -1.12 -5.63 -12.18
N ALA A 132 -0.70 -5.46 -10.93
CA ALA A 132 0.11 -6.45 -10.22
C ALA A 132 -0.70 -7.72 -9.91
N PHE A 133 -1.95 -7.58 -9.48
CA PHE A 133 -2.88 -8.72 -9.29
C PHE A 133 -3.12 -9.49 -10.58
N GLN A 134 -3.43 -8.79 -11.68
CA GLN A 134 -3.67 -9.40 -13.00
C GLN A 134 -2.44 -10.13 -13.54
N SER A 135 -1.24 -9.66 -13.17
CA SER A 135 0.04 -10.26 -13.58
C SER A 135 0.56 -11.34 -12.63
N GLY A 136 -0.20 -11.68 -11.59
CA GLY A 136 0.18 -12.70 -10.58
C GLY A 136 1.43 -12.33 -9.79
N LEU A 137 1.65 -11.05 -9.54
CA LEU A 137 2.84 -10.54 -8.85
C LEU A 137 2.66 -10.39 -7.35
N ILE A 138 1.41 -10.30 -6.87
CA ILE A 138 1.12 -10.10 -5.45
C ILE A 138 1.40 -11.40 -4.68
N ASP A 139 2.26 -11.33 -3.68
CA ASP A 139 2.55 -12.43 -2.77
C ASP A 139 1.68 -12.37 -1.52
N GLU A 140 1.43 -11.17 -0.99
CA GLU A 140 0.63 -10.97 0.20
C GLU A 140 -0.32 -9.78 0.07
N CYS A 141 -1.43 -9.86 0.81
CA CYS A 141 -2.38 -8.78 1.00
C CYS A 141 -2.46 -8.43 2.48
N HIS A 142 -2.21 -7.17 2.83
CA HIS A 142 -2.36 -6.60 4.15
C HIS A 142 -3.57 -5.67 4.15
N LEU A 143 -4.67 -6.08 4.76
CA LEU A 143 -5.92 -5.33 4.74
C LEU A 143 -6.28 -4.87 6.15
N PHE A 144 -6.48 -3.56 6.31
CA PHE A 144 -7.01 -2.96 7.52
C PHE A 144 -8.47 -2.59 7.27
N LEU A 145 -9.40 -3.31 7.89
CA LEU A 145 -10.83 -3.08 7.76
C LEU A 145 -11.29 -2.15 8.89
N THR A 146 -11.66 -0.93 8.55
CA THR A 146 -12.24 0.02 9.51
C THR A 146 -13.72 -0.29 9.76
N PRO A 147 -14.25 -0.05 10.97
CA PRO A 147 -15.61 -0.37 11.33
C PRO A 147 -16.62 0.66 10.80
N ILE A 148 -16.59 0.91 9.48
CA ILE A 148 -17.48 1.83 8.77
C ILE A 148 -17.99 1.21 7.48
N ILE A 149 -19.21 1.55 7.08
CA ILE A 149 -19.80 1.27 5.78
C ILE A 149 -19.97 2.61 5.08
N VAL A 150 -19.39 2.77 3.88
CA VAL A 150 -19.48 4.03 3.10
C VAL A 150 -20.46 3.90 1.93
N GLY A 151 -20.88 2.71 1.57
CA GLY A 151 -21.94 2.46 0.60
C GLY A 151 -21.53 2.61 -0.87
N GLY A 152 -20.26 2.82 -1.16
CA GLY A 152 -19.72 2.98 -2.52
C GLY A 152 -18.47 3.83 -2.54
N GLY A 153 -17.83 3.90 -3.71
CA GLY A 153 -16.60 4.67 -3.87
C GLY A 153 -15.54 3.90 -4.66
N LYS A 154 -14.28 4.03 -4.29
CA LYS A 154 -13.17 3.33 -4.94
C LYS A 154 -12.85 2.04 -4.22
N SER A 155 -13.05 0.92 -4.91
CA SER A 155 -12.77 -0.41 -4.38
C SER A 155 -11.30 -0.58 -3.96
N ALA A 156 -11.09 -1.21 -2.81
CA ALA A 156 -9.76 -1.60 -2.33
C ALA A 156 -9.16 -2.74 -3.16
N LEU A 157 -9.97 -3.69 -3.57
CA LEU A 157 -9.54 -4.84 -4.36
C LEU A 157 -9.99 -4.70 -5.82
N PRO A 158 -9.21 -5.22 -6.77
CA PRO A 158 -9.51 -5.09 -8.19
C PRO A 158 -10.67 -5.98 -8.63
N ASP A 159 -11.40 -5.50 -9.64
CA ASP A 159 -12.36 -6.32 -10.38
C ASP A 159 -11.65 -7.32 -11.31
N ASN A 160 -12.37 -8.38 -11.70
CA ASN A 160 -11.94 -9.37 -12.70
C ASN A 160 -10.63 -10.12 -12.34
N VAL A 161 -10.32 -10.23 -11.06
CA VAL A 161 -9.25 -11.05 -10.52
C VAL A 161 -9.85 -12.14 -9.65
N ARG A 162 -9.48 -13.39 -9.92
CA ARG A 162 -9.76 -14.52 -9.03
C ARG A 162 -8.43 -15.02 -8.46
N LEU A 163 -8.26 -14.89 -7.15
CA LEU A 163 -7.07 -15.29 -6.43
C LEU A 163 -7.50 -16.00 -5.15
N GLU A 164 -6.97 -17.19 -4.92
CA GLU A 164 -7.15 -17.89 -3.65
C GLU A 164 -6.12 -17.39 -2.65
N LEU A 165 -6.58 -17.14 -1.44
CA LEU A 165 -5.77 -16.59 -0.36
C LEU A 165 -5.74 -17.55 0.82
N GLU A 166 -4.62 -17.56 1.53
CA GLU A 166 -4.43 -18.26 2.80
C GLU A 166 -4.24 -17.23 3.91
N LEU A 167 -5.07 -17.27 4.94
CA LEU A 167 -4.94 -16.38 6.10
C LEU A 167 -3.69 -16.76 6.88
N LEU A 168 -2.80 -15.79 7.05
CA LEU A 168 -1.56 -15.93 7.85
C LEU A 168 -1.73 -15.32 9.25
N GLU A 169 -2.41 -14.18 9.35
CA GLU A 169 -2.56 -13.42 10.58
C GLU A 169 -3.86 -12.63 10.60
N GLU A 170 -4.52 -12.58 11.76
CA GLU A 170 -5.58 -11.63 12.05
C GLU A 170 -5.28 -10.89 13.35
N ARG A 171 -5.66 -9.62 13.40
CA ARG A 171 -5.53 -8.80 14.59
C ARG A 171 -6.68 -7.83 14.74
N ARG A 172 -7.28 -7.80 15.92
CA ARG A 172 -8.27 -6.80 16.28
C ARG A 172 -7.62 -5.69 17.12
N PHE A 173 -7.89 -4.44 16.74
CA PHE A 173 -7.50 -3.24 17.47
C PHE A 173 -8.64 -2.71 18.35
N ARG A 174 -8.31 -1.85 19.32
CA ARG A 174 -9.30 -1.27 20.25
C ARG A 174 -10.31 -0.37 19.54
N SER A 175 -9.92 0.31 18.46
CA SER A 175 -10.81 1.11 17.61
C SER A 175 -11.89 0.29 16.91
N GLY A 176 -11.76 -1.03 16.88
CA GLY A 176 -12.61 -1.91 16.09
C GLY A 176 -12.07 -2.20 14.70
N THR A 177 -10.96 -1.58 14.29
CA THR A 177 -10.23 -1.95 13.07
C THR A 177 -9.75 -3.40 13.19
N VAL A 178 -9.82 -4.14 12.08
CA VAL A 178 -9.30 -5.50 11.98
C VAL A 178 -8.23 -5.55 10.89
N PHE A 179 -7.07 -6.05 11.25
CA PHE A 179 -6.01 -6.35 10.29
C PHE A 179 -6.10 -7.80 9.85
N LEU A 180 -5.92 -8.02 8.55
CA LEU A 180 -5.88 -9.34 7.93
C LEU A 180 -4.66 -9.40 7.01
N ARG A 181 -3.80 -10.40 7.25
CA ARG A 181 -2.66 -10.73 6.40
C ARG A 181 -2.93 -12.03 5.68
N TYR A 182 -2.95 -11.98 4.36
CA TYR A 182 -3.16 -13.13 3.52
C TYR A 182 -1.97 -13.36 2.60
N GLN A 183 -1.62 -14.63 2.39
CA GLN A 183 -0.72 -15.05 1.34
C GLN A 183 -1.51 -15.44 0.09
N ALA A 184 -1.06 -14.96 -1.06
CA ALA A 184 -1.60 -15.39 -2.35
C ALA A 184 -1.18 -16.85 -2.63
N ARG A 185 -2.15 -17.72 -2.84
CA ARG A 185 -1.85 -19.09 -3.31
C ARG A 185 -1.51 -19.01 -4.78
N GLN A 186 -0.28 -19.32 -5.12
CA GLN A 186 0.10 -19.48 -6.53
C GLN A 186 -0.73 -20.64 -7.09
N GLY A 187 -1.67 -20.31 -7.99
CA GLY A 187 -2.46 -21.31 -8.66
C GLY A 187 -1.52 -22.29 -9.38
N ARG A 188 -1.67 -23.59 -9.11
CA ARG A 188 -1.15 -24.59 -10.05
C ARG A 188 -1.82 -24.29 -11.38
N ALA A 189 -1.03 -23.91 -12.38
CA ALA A 189 -1.52 -23.88 -13.75
C ALA A 189 -2.10 -25.25 -14.06
N THR A 190 -3.42 -25.32 -14.19
CA THR A 190 -4.14 -26.49 -14.71
C THR A 190 -4.12 -26.47 -16.22
#